data_b387d4b43ce7c83a2a950742b666a9b6
#
_entry.id   b387d4b43ce7c83a2a950742b666a9b6
#
_cell.length_a   1.000
_cell.length_b   1.000
_cell.length_c   1.000
_cell.angle_alpha   90.00
_cell.angle_beta   90.00
_cell.angle_gamma   90.00
#
_symmetry.space_group_name_H-M   'P 1'
#
loop_
_entity.id
_entity.type
_entity.pdbx_description
1 polymer ?
#
loop_
_entity_poly.entity_id
_entity_poly.type
_entity_poly.pdbx_seq_one_letter_code
_entity_poly.pdbx_strand_id
1 'polypeptide(L)'
;WRWGSTELMIINGPGQGEQDRNDGSCGLLVTAPNFSLLIPGDVSARREREWVRYWRDELSASVLVLAHHGSRTSTSHALLKWVGPEWALISAGRGNAFGHPHREVIDRVRQTVPVSLLDTSKDGAISISSTDQQGLQLSRERTVWSPYWLKLP
;
A
#
# COMPACT_ATOMS: atom_id res chain seq x y z
N TRP A 1 1.02 16.10 -11.24
CA TRP A 1 2.35 16.62 -11.65
C TRP A 1 3.07 15.57 -12.48
N ARG A 2 4.00 16.05 -13.32
CA ARG A 2 4.89 15.16 -14.09
C ARG A 2 6.34 15.45 -13.77
N TRP A 3 7.11 14.37 -13.59
CA TRP A 3 8.57 14.42 -13.45
C TRP A 3 9.19 13.41 -14.42
N GLY A 4 9.71 13.91 -15.53
CA GLY A 4 10.14 13.06 -16.64
C GLY A 4 8.97 12.25 -17.20
N SER A 5 9.12 10.93 -17.21
CA SER A 5 8.07 9.96 -17.61
C SER A 5 7.14 9.55 -16.47
N THR A 6 7.35 10.05 -15.24
CA THR A 6 6.56 9.68 -14.06
C THR A 6 5.46 10.71 -13.82
N GLU A 7 4.24 10.24 -13.61
CA GLU A 7 3.10 11.03 -13.22
C GLU A 7 2.76 10.82 -11.74
N LEU A 8 2.41 11.91 -11.06
CA LEU A 8 2.03 11.95 -9.64
C LEU A 8 0.62 12.52 -9.54
N MET A 9 -0.33 11.76 -9.05
CA MET A 9 -1.71 12.17 -8.87
C MET A 9 -2.09 12.09 -7.38
N ILE A 10 -2.64 13.19 -6.85
CA ILE A 10 -3.21 13.18 -5.51
C ILE A 10 -4.63 12.63 -5.61
N ILE A 11 -4.86 11.55 -4.88
CA ILE A 11 -6.17 10.96 -4.71
C ILE A 11 -6.85 11.65 -3.52
N ASN A 12 -7.81 12.51 -3.82
CA ASN A 12 -8.65 13.11 -2.83
C ASN A 12 -10.11 13.01 -3.29
N GLY A 13 -11.03 12.67 -2.43
CA GLY A 13 -12.44 12.53 -2.78
C GLY A 13 -13.23 13.79 -2.43
N PRO A 14 -14.35 14.05 -3.11
CA PRO A 14 -15.31 15.03 -2.68
C PRO A 14 -15.90 14.58 -1.34
N GLY A 15 -15.93 15.44 -0.36
CA GLY A 15 -16.52 15.14 0.94
C GLY A 15 -15.54 15.47 2.07
N GLN A 16 -15.60 16.68 2.50
CA GLN A 16 -14.96 17.14 3.72
C GLN A 16 -15.84 16.74 4.90
N GLY A 17 -15.62 15.56 5.42
CA GLY A 17 -16.10 15.21 6.75
C GLY A 17 -14.95 15.35 7.72
N GLU A 18 -14.86 16.47 8.41
CA GLU A 18 -13.84 16.76 9.44
C GLU A 18 -13.91 15.83 10.66
N GLN A 19 -14.67 14.76 10.63
CA GLN A 19 -14.92 13.93 11.81
C GLN A 19 -13.84 12.89 12.10
N ASP A 20 -13.02 12.53 11.11
CA ASP A 20 -11.91 11.60 11.32
C ASP A 20 -10.63 12.19 10.71
N ARG A 21 -9.63 12.46 11.55
CA ARG A 21 -8.33 13.01 11.11
C ARG A 21 -7.66 12.11 10.06
N ASN A 22 -7.84 10.81 10.16
CA ASN A 22 -7.24 9.85 9.23
C ASN A 22 -7.88 9.92 7.84
N ASP A 23 -9.18 10.14 7.75
CA ASP A 23 -9.90 10.32 6.48
C ASP A 23 -9.50 11.61 5.73
N GLY A 24 -8.78 12.53 6.40
CA GLY A 24 -8.13 13.68 5.78
C GLY A 24 -6.81 13.38 5.10
N SER A 25 -6.31 12.14 5.15
CA SER A 25 -5.09 11.75 4.44
C SER A 25 -5.25 11.93 2.94
N CYS A 26 -4.21 12.46 2.30
CA CYS A 26 -4.11 12.49 0.85
C CYS A 26 -3.54 11.16 0.35
N GLY A 27 -4.26 10.47 -0.52
CA GLY A 27 -3.70 9.36 -1.27
C GLY A 27 -2.77 9.87 -2.37
N LEU A 28 -1.74 9.14 -2.69
CA LEU A 28 -0.83 9.42 -3.78
C LEU A 28 -0.79 8.22 -4.73
N LEU A 29 -1.10 8.46 -6.00
CA LEU A 29 -0.85 7.51 -7.08
C LEU A 29 0.35 8.00 -7.89
N VAL A 30 1.35 7.14 -7.98
CA VAL A 30 2.55 7.32 -8.80
C VAL A 30 2.45 6.38 -9.98
N THR A 31 2.54 6.90 -11.20
CA THR A 31 2.52 6.10 -12.42
C THR A 31 3.80 6.36 -13.21
N ALA A 32 4.57 5.30 -13.41
CA ALA A 32 5.76 5.29 -14.25
C ALA A 32 5.55 4.30 -15.40
N PRO A 33 6.37 4.30 -16.48
CA PRO A 33 6.15 3.46 -17.65
C PRO A 33 5.95 1.97 -17.36
N ASN A 34 6.66 1.44 -16.35
CA ASN A 34 6.69 0.01 -16.05
C ASN A 34 6.17 -0.32 -14.65
N PHE A 35 5.62 0.65 -13.93
CA PHE A 35 5.09 0.39 -12.60
C PHE A 35 4.15 1.50 -12.13
N SER A 36 3.21 1.15 -11.27
CA SER A 36 2.35 2.11 -10.58
C SER A 36 2.24 1.77 -9.10
N LEU A 37 2.16 2.80 -8.27
CA LEU A 37 2.13 2.67 -6.81
C LEU A 37 1.03 3.54 -6.23
N LEU A 38 0.11 2.92 -5.49
CA LEU A 38 -0.89 3.63 -4.70
C LEU A 38 -0.50 3.65 -3.22
N ILE A 39 -0.41 4.85 -2.66
CA ILE A 39 -0.17 5.11 -1.23
C ILE A 39 -1.41 5.81 -0.67
N PRO A 40 -2.31 5.10 0.01
CA PRO A 40 -3.58 5.68 0.47
C PRO A 40 -3.46 6.52 1.75
N GLY A 41 -2.35 6.45 2.47
CA GLY A 41 -2.25 7.01 3.82
C GLY A 41 -3.11 6.25 4.83
N ASP A 42 -3.64 6.93 5.84
CA ASP A 42 -4.35 6.31 6.95
C ASP A 42 -5.89 6.32 6.79
N VAL A 43 -6.37 6.45 5.55
CA VAL A 43 -7.81 6.51 5.25
C VAL A 43 -8.56 5.26 5.71
N SER A 44 -9.80 5.46 6.15
CA SER A 44 -10.69 4.37 6.52
C SER A 44 -11.29 3.67 5.29
N ALA A 45 -11.82 2.46 5.50
CA ALA A 45 -12.56 1.72 4.48
C ALA A 45 -13.79 2.48 3.95
N ARG A 46 -14.35 3.44 4.72
CA ARG A 46 -15.40 4.34 4.25
C ARG A 46 -14.85 5.26 3.17
N ARG A 47 -13.72 5.92 3.44
CA ARG A 47 -13.06 6.84 2.51
C ARG A 47 -12.57 6.12 1.26
N GLU A 48 -12.02 4.92 1.41
CA GLU A 48 -11.64 4.07 0.27
C GLU A 48 -12.81 3.78 -0.67
N ARG A 49 -14.01 3.50 -0.13
CA ARG A 49 -15.21 3.28 -0.95
C ARG A 49 -15.67 4.55 -1.68
N GLU A 50 -15.48 5.72 -1.09
CA GLU A 50 -15.72 7.00 -1.77
C GLU A 50 -14.75 7.18 -2.94
N TRP A 51 -13.46 6.92 -2.73
CA TRP A 51 -12.45 6.95 -3.78
C TRP A 51 -12.78 5.99 -4.93
N VAL A 52 -13.13 4.75 -4.61
CA VAL A 52 -13.54 3.76 -5.61
C VAL A 52 -14.73 4.23 -6.45
N ARG A 53 -15.73 4.89 -5.85
CA ARG A 53 -16.88 5.42 -6.59
C ARG A 53 -16.50 6.55 -7.54
N TYR A 54 -15.53 7.36 -7.16
CA TYR A 54 -15.11 8.53 -7.92
C TYR A 54 -14.05 8.20 -8.97
N TRP A 55 -12.99 7.48 -8.60
CA TRP A 55 -11.81 7.26 -9.42
C TRP A 55 -11.84 5.95 -10.24
N ARG A 56 -12.54 4.93 -9.76
CA ARG A 56 -12.73 3.63 -10.44
C ARG A 56 -11.41 3.06 -11.00
N ASP A 57 -11.36 2.87 -12.33
CA ASP A 57 -10.21 2.26 -13.03
C ASP A 57 -8.91 3.10 -12.91
N GLU A 58 -9.04 4.39 -12.61
CA GLU A 58 -7.89 5.27 -12.39
C GLU A 58 -7.11 4.92 -11.11
N LEU A 59 -7.69 4.12 -10.19
CA LEU A 59 -6.99 3.62 -9.00
C LEU A 59 -6.10 2.42 -9.27
N SER A 60 -6.11 1.85 -10.47
CA SER A 60 -5.33 0.65 -10.79
C SER A 60 -3.84 0.89 -10.55
N ALA A 61 -3.21 -0.02 -9.78
CA ALA A 61 -1.80 0.07 -9.45
C ALA A 61 -1.18 -1.31 -9.23
N SER A 62 0.03 -1.53 -9.78
CA SER A 62 0.78 -2.78 -9.59
C SER A 62 1.24 -2.98 -8.14
N VAL A 63 1.42 -1.88 -7.41
CA VAL A 63 1.84 -1.89 -6.01
C VAL A 63 0.85 -1.08 -5.16
N LEU A 64 0.39 -1.67 -4.05
CA LEU A 64 -0.46 -1.00 -3.06
C LEU A 64 0.22 -0.99 -1.70
N VAL A 65 0.41 0.18 -1.10
CA VAL A 65 0.68 0.28 0.33
C VAL A 65 -0.63 0.10 1.07
N LEU A 66 -0.70 -0.84 2.03
CA LEU A 66 -1.94 -1.05 2.78
C LEU A 66 -2.24 0.18 3.65
N ALA A 67 -3.48 0.66 3.56
CA ALA A 67 -3.93 1.81 4.31
C ALA A 67 -3.79 1.58 5.82
N HIS A 68 -3.42 2.64 6.53
CA HIS A 68 -3.36 2.68 7.99
C HIS A 68 -2.58 1.51 8.60
N HIS A 69 -1.43 1.18 7.99
CA HIS A 69 -0.52 0.12 8.43
C HIS A 69 -1.15 -1.29 8.50
N GLY A 70 -2.26 -1.51 7.83
CA GLY A 70 -3.05 -2.75 7.95
C GLY A 70 -3.99 -2.75 9.15
N SER A 71 -4.55 -1.60 9.51
CA SER A 71 -5.62 -1.47 10.51
C SER A 71 -6.90 -2.17 10.06
N ARG A 72 -7.69 -2.70 11.02
CA ARG A 72 -9.01 -3.32 10.75
C ARG A 72 -9.98 -2.38 10.04
N THR A 73 -9.84 -1.08 10.28
CA THR A 73 -10.74 -0.05 9.74
C THR A 73 -10.47 0.31 8.29
N SER A 74 -9.43 -0.28 7.67
CA SER A 74 -8.90 0.10 6.37
C SER A 74 -8.69 -1.10 5.44
N THR A 75 -8.21 -0.87 4.23
CA THR A 75 -7.92 -1.89 3.21
C THR A 75 -9.16 -2.73 2.86
N SER A 76 -10.19 -2.07 2.35
CA SER A 76 -11.47 -2.68 2.01
C SER A 76 -11.38 -3.61 0.79
N HIS A 77 -12.29 -4.58 0.71
CA HIS A 77 -12.46 -5.41 -0.49
C HIS A 77 -12.68 -4.58 -1.76
N ALA A 78 -13.39 -3.45 -1.63
CA ALA A 78 -13.65 -2.57 -2.76
C ALA A 78 -12.34 -1.98 -3.30
N LEU A 79 -11.51 -1.40 -2.42
CA LEU A 79 -10.20 -0.84 -2.83
C LEU A 79 -9.34 -1.91 -3.47
N LEU A 80 -9.19 -3.08 -2.83
CA LEU A 80 -8.38 -4.18 -3.33
C LEU A 80 -8.78 -4.63 -4.74
N LYS A 81 -10.09 -4.76 -5.00
CA LYS A 81 -10.61 -5.17 -6.32
C LYS A 81 -10.36 -4.13 -7.40
N TRP A 82 -10.49 -2.86 -7.10
CA TRP A 82 -10.32 -1.79 -8.09
C TRP A 82 -8.85 -1.46 -8.34
N VAL A 83 -8.00 -1.58 -7.32
CA VAL A 83 -6.55 -1.41 -7.48
C VAL A 83 -5.95 -2.60 -8.21
N GLY A 84 -6.33 -3.82 -7.87
CA GLY A 84 -5.85 -5.07 -8.47
C GLY A 84 -4.33 -5.26 -8.34
N PRO A 85 -3.71 -5.06 -7.17
CA PRO A 85 -2.27 -5.01 -7.05
C PRO A 85 -1.62 -6.38 -7.20
N GLU A 86 -0.43 -6.44 -7.80
CA GLU A 86 0.46 -7.60 -7.79
C GLU A 86 1.25 -7.70 -6.46
N TRP A 87 1.55 -6.54 -5.87
CA TRP A 87 2.30 -6.41 -4.62
C TRP A 87 1.54 -5.55 -3.62
N ALA A 88 1.41 -6.05 -2.40
CA ALA A 88 0.86 -5.28 -1.29
C ALA A 88 1.91 -5.10 -0.20
N LEU A 89 2.17 -3.85 0.18
CA LEU A 89 3.20 -3.47 1.14
C LEU A 89 2.56 -3.06 2.45
N ILE A 90 3.04 -3.61 3.54
CA ILE A 90 2.66 -3.24 4.89
C ILE A 90 3.79 -2.44 5.51
N SER A 91 3.54 -1.17 5.79
CA SER A 91 4.46 -0.30 6.52
C SER A 91 4.12 -0.37 8.00
N ALA A 92 4.73 -1.29 8.75
CA ALA A 92 4.49 -1.45 10.17
C ALA A 92 5.80 -1.65 10.93
N GLY A 93 5.86 -1.13 12.17
CA GLY A 93 6.98 -1.35 13.06
C GLY A 93 6.92 -2.74 13.70
N ARG A 94 8.07 -3.37 13.90
CA ARG A 94 8.17 -4.63 14.64
C ARG A 94 7.75 -4.41 16.09
N GLY A 95 6.80 -5.23 16.58
CA GLY A 95 6.31 -5.13 17.96
C GLY A 95 5.53 -3.84 18.25
N ASN A 96 4.91 -3.22 17.22
CA ASN A 96 4.14 -2.00 17.41
C ASN A 96 2.97 -2.22 18.38
N ALA A 97 2.67 -1.21 19.19
CA ALA A 97 1.66 -1.28 20.25
C ALA A 97 0.21 -1.47 19.72
N PHE A 98 -0.03 -1.20 18.44
CA PHE A 98 -1.35 -1.29 17.82
C PHE A 98 -1.66 -2.70 17.29
N GLY A 99 -0.68 -3.60 17.27
CA GLY A 99 -0.83 -4.94 16.73
C GLY A 99 -1.04 -4.97 15.20
N HIS A 100 -0.56 -3.93 14.50
CA HIS A 100 -0.62 -3.87 13.04
C HIS A 100 0.51 -4.70 12.39
N PRO A 101 0.26 -5.34 11.24
CA PRO A 101 -1.04 -5.49 10.57
C PRO A 101 -1.95 -6.49 11.31
N HIS A 102 -3.25 -6.21 11.35
CA HIS A 102 -4.20 -7.17 11.90
C HIS A 102 -4.38 -8.36 10.97
N ARG A 103 -4.49 -9.57 11.57
CA ARG A 103 -4.65 -10.82 10.83
C ARG A 103 -5.84 -10.79 9.87
N GLU A 104 -6.96 -10.23 10.30
CA GLU A 104 -8.18 -10.08 9.48
C GLU A 104 -7.93 -9.30 8.18
N VAL A 105 -7.01 -8.31 8.21
CA VAL A 105 -6.65 -7.54 7.01
C VAL A 105 -5.80 -8.38 6.07
N ILE A 106 -4.83 -9.12 6.61
CA ILE A 106 -4.00 -10.04 5.83
C ILE A 106 -4.86 -11.10 5.14
N ASP A 107 -5.79 -11.71 5.89
CA ASP A 107 -6.71 -12.73 5.35
C ASP A 107 -7.61 -12.11 4.27
N ARG A 108 -8.14 -10.90 4.49
CA ARG A 108 -8.93 -10.16 3.50
C ARG A 108 -8.15 -9.91 2.21
N VAL A 109 -6.93 -9.44 2.30
CA VAL A 109 -6.07 -9.17 1.13
C VAL A 109 -5.88 -10.44 0.32
N ARG A 110 -5.47 -11.54 0.96
CA ARG A 110 -5.21 -12.83 0.31
C ARG A 110 -6.45 -13.46 -0.33
N GLN A 111 -7.63 -13.24 0.28
CA GLN A 111 -8.89 -13.76 -0.26
C GLN A 111 -9.45 -12.92 -1.41
N THR A 112 -9.05 -11.65 -1.51
CA THR A 112 -9.63 -10.72 -2.48
C THR A 112 -8.87 -10.68 -3.78
N VAL A 113 -7.54 -10.70 -3.73
CA VAL A 113 -6.66 -10.58 -4.90
C VAL A 113 -5.46 -11.53 -4.80
N PRO A 114 -4.99 -12.07 -5.95
CA PRO A 114 -3.76 -12.85 -6.00
C PRO A 114 -2.57 -11.89 -5.87
N VAL A 115 -2.04 -11.73 -4.66
CA VAL A 115 -1.05 -10.69 -4.35
C VAL A 115 0.11 -11.21 -3.52
N SER A 116 1.31 -10.74 -3.80
CA SER A 116 2.48 -10.94 -2.97
C SER A 116 2.50 -9.91 -1.84
N LEU A 117 2.50 -10.37 -0.59
CA LEU A 117 2.52 -9.53 0.61
C LEU A 117 3.93 -9.36 1.15
N LEU A 118 4.30 -8.11 1.43
CA LEU A 118 5.56 -7.72 2.05
C LEU A 118 5.28 -6.87 3.29
N ASP A 119 6.07 -7.07 4.34
CA ASP A 119 5.83 -6.49 5.66
C ASP A 119 7.15 -5.96 6.25
N THR A 120 7.27 -4.65 6.37
CA THR A 120 8.50 -4.01 6.89
C THR A 120 8.85 -4.47 8.30
N SER A 121 7.88 -4.92 9.10
CA SER A 121 8.13 -5.46 10.44
C SER A 121 8.95 -6.76 10.40
N LYS A 122 8.85 -7.52 9.30
CA LYS A 122 9.53 -8.79 9.05
C LYS A 122 10.70 -8.63 8.08
N ASP A 123 10.44 -7.99 6.96
CA ASP A 123 11.36 -7.89 5.82
C ASP A 123 12.42 -6.79 5.98
N GLY A 124 12.24 -5.85 6.92
CA GLY A 124 13.06 -4.64 7.04
C GLY A 124 12.67 -3.60 6.00
N ALA A 125 13.62 -2.81 5.53
CA ALA A 125 13.38 -1.90 4.42
C ALA A 125 13.03 -2.70 3.15
N ILE A 126 12.06 -2.19 2.41
CA ILE A 126 11.64 -2.75 1.12
C ILE A 126 11.93 -1.71 0.06
N SER A 127 12.73 -2.07 -0.92
CA SER A 127 13.03 -1.22 -2.05
C SER A 127 12.38 -1.78 -3.31
N ILE A 128 11.70 -0.92 -4.04
CA ILE A 128 11.10 -1.24 -5.34
C ILE A 128 11.77 -0.36 -6.37
N SER A 129 12.27 -0.96 -7.42
CA SER A 129 12.85 -0.27 -8.58
C SER A 129 12.27 -0.84 -9.86
N SER A 130 12.22 -0.03 -10.88
CA SER A 130 11.79 -0.45 -12.22
C SER A 130 12.77 0.10 -13.26
N THR A 131 13.13 -0.75 -14.21
CA THR A 131 13.93 -0.36 -15.37
C THR A 131 13.27 -0.88 -16.64
N ASP A 132 13.53 -0.23 -17.77
CA ASP A 132 12.95 -0.61 -19.06
C ASP A 132 13.31 -2.03 -19.49
N GLN A 133 14.45 -2.55 -19.02
CA GLN A 133 14.97 -3.87 -19.40
C GLN A 133 14.55 -5.00 -18.45
N GLN A 134 14.28 -4.70 -17.18
CA GLN A 134 14.11 -5.72 -16.14
C GLN A 134 12.73 -5.69 -15.47
N GLY A 135 11.87 -4.73 -15.83
CA GLY A 135 10.57 -4.56 -15.19
C GLY A 135 10.69 -4.18 -13.70
N LEU A 136 9.70 -4.60 -12.91
CA LEU A 136 9.64 -4.34 -11.48
C LEU A 136 10.59 -5.27 -10.73
N GLN A 137 11.53 -4.70 -9.99
CA GLN A 137 12.43 -5.42 -9.08
C GLN A 137 12.16 -5.05 -7.64
N LEU A 138 12.25 -6.04 -6.77
CA LEU A 138 11.98 -5.89 -5.35
C LEU A 138 13.13 -6.48 -4.54
N SER A 139 13.60 -5.72 -3.55
CA SER A 139 14.58 -6.18 -2.58
C SER A 139 14.12 -5.92 -1.15
N ARG A 140 14.57 -6.78 -0.24
CA ARG A 140 14.25 -6.73 1.19
C ARG A 140 15.55 -6.69 1.97
N GLU A 141 15.70 -5.75 2.87
CA GLU A 141 16.94 -5.56 3.61
C GLU A 141 17.31 -6.78 4.47
N ARG A 142 16.34 -7.38 5.16
CA ARG A 142 16.61 -8.53 6.04
C ARG A 142 16.92 -9.84 5.32
N THR A 143 16.66 -9.93 4.03
CA THR A 143 17.12 -11.08 3.23
C THR A 143 18.51 -10.88 2.68
N VAL A 144 18.93 -9.63 2.46
CA VAL A 144 20.25 -9.25 1.93
C VAL A 144 21.26 -9.11 3.06
N TRP A 145 20.85 -8.48 4.18
CA TRP A 145 21.70 -8.26 5.34
C TRP A 145 20.91 -8.37 6.64
N SER A 146 21.32 -9.25 7.54
CA SER A 146 20.76 -9.35 8.88
C SER A 146 21.88 -9.42 9.89
N PRO A 147 22.06 -8.38 10.74
CA PRO A 147 22.98 -8.44 11.85
C PRO A 147 22.66 -9.63 12.75
N TYR A 148 23.70 -10.26 13.35
CA TYR A 148 23.52 -11.48 14.17
C TYR A 148 22.52 -11.30 15.33
N TRP A 149 22.42 -10.09 15.90
CA TRP A 149 21.47 -9.77 16.97
C TRP A 149 20.01 -9.61 16.52
N LEU A 150 19.73 -9.56 15.21
CA LEU A 150 18.39 -9.57 14.64
C LEU A 150 17.95 -10.95 14.14
N LYS A 151 18.85 -11.94 14.16
CA LYS A 151 18.48 -13.33 13.89
C LYS A 151 17.62 -13.80 15.04
N LEU A 152 16.34 -14.05 14.76
CA LEU A 152 15.46 -14.71 15.70
C LEU A 152 15.88 -16.17 15.84
N PRO A 153 15.76 -16.75 17.05
CA PRO A 153 15.85 -18.19 17.22
C PRO A 153 14.79 -18.92 16.42
#